data_e048f985990c0d86079ec737d2863eef
#
_entry.id   e048f985990c0d86079ec737d2863eef
#
_cell.length_a   1.000
_cell.length_b   1.000
_cell.length_c   1.000
_cell.angle_alpha   90.00
_cell.angle_beta   90.00
_cell.angle_gamma   90.00
#
_symmetry.space_group_name_H-M   'P 1'
#
loop_
_entity.id
_entity.type
_entity.pdbx_description
1 polymer ?
#
loop_
_entity_poly.entity_id
_entity_poly.type
_entity_poly.pdbx_seq_one_letter_code
_entity_poly.pdbx_strand_id
1 'polypeptide(L)'
;MCIRDRDYGREIRSRVLKWTGIPTSVGIACTKTLSKVANHIAKKEKAGVIHLNTNIDEKLKKFPIEDVWGVGKQLSKFYYKNNISNAYDLKNVSNTWVKKGTNVLGAKTAMELRGIPCIDLQIDQEKRKNCCVSRSFGRKVKDLNELEESVITHCLNAAEKIRADDQIAKTITVFIRTSPFDKNRRYYSNSKTIDLAIPTSNSIELIKNAVKALTDIYKYGYAYQKAGIILSALKDANQNDQNLLTPLLENKSKKLMKAIDYTNTKYGRYAISIAQAGLSKGWKMRREHSSKIDTASFDSLPKIVV
;
A
#
# COMPACT_ATOMS: atom_id res chain seq x y z
N MET A 1 -37.24 1.57 0.86
CA MET A 1 -35.76 1.73 1.07
C MET A 1 -34.96 0.56 0.50
N CYS A 2 -35.18 -0.71 0.90
CA CYS A 2 -34.35 -1.85 0.45
C CYS A 2 -34.39 -2.20 -1.04
N ILE A 3 -35.49 -1.94 -1.75
CA ILE A 3 -35.62 -2.23 -3.20
C ILE A 3 -34.73 -1.23 -3.97
N ARG A 4 -34.85 0.05 -3.68
CA ARG A 4 -34.09 1.13 -4.32
C ARG A 4 -32.57 0.94 -4.13
N ASP A 5 -32.12 0.50 -2.96
CA ASP A 5 -30.71 0.26 -2.68
C ASP A 5 -30.14 -0.90 -3.51
N ARG A 6 -30.90 -1.99 -3.67
CA ARG A 6 -30.52 -3.11 -4.53
C ARG A 6 -30.45 -2.73 -6.00
N ASP A 7 -31.41 -1.95 -6.46
CA ASP A 7 -31.44 -1.51 -7.87
C ASP A 7 -30.28 -0.58 -8.16
N TYR A 8 -29.96 0.33 -7.23
CA TYR A 8 -28.78 1.17 -7.35
C TYR A 8 -27.48 0.33 -7.33
N GLY A 9 -27.39 -0.68 -6.48
CA GLY A 9 -26.26 -1.62 -6.48
C GLY A 9 -26.12 -2.40 -7.82
N ARG A 10 -27.25 -2.78 -8.44
CA ARG A 10 -27.25 -3.41 -9.78
C ARG A 10 -26.78 -2.43 -10.86
N GLU A 11 -27.24 -1.19 -10.78
CA GLU A 11 -26.82 -0.13 -11.71
C GLU A 11 -25.31 0.12 -11.61
N ILE A 12 -24.76 0.28 -10.40
CA ILE A 12 -23.31 0.45 -10.19
C ILE A 12 -22.55 -0.73 -10.83
N ARG A 13 -22.99 -1.96 -10.54
CA ARG A 13 -22.34 -3.17 -11.07
C ARG A 13 -22.37 -3.22 -12.61
N SER A 14 -23.50 -2.89 -13.20
CA SER A 14 -23.69 -2.85 -14.66
C SER A 14 -22.80 -1.80 -15.31
N ARG A 15 -22.75 -0.59 -14.74
CA ARG A 15 -21.88 0.49 -15.24
C ARG A 15 -20.40 0.14 -15.15
N VAL A 16 -19.96 -0.42 -14.02
CA VAL A 16 -18.56 -0.85 -13.87
C VAL A 16 -18.21 -1.92 -14.91
N LEU A 17 -19.07 -2.92 -15.07
CA LEU A 17 -18.85 -3.96 -16.08
C LEU A 17 -18.78 -3.38 -17.50
N LYS A 18 -19.71 -2.47 -17.84
CA LYS A 18 -19.74 -1.80 -19.16
C LYS A 18 -18.48 -0.98 -19.42
N TRP A 19 -17.98 -0.25 -18.42
CA TRP A 19 -16.85 0.66 -18.63
C TRP A 19 -15.48 -0.02 -18.56
N THR A 20 -15.37 -1.10 -17.78
CA THR A 20 -14.05 -1.73 -17.51
C THR A 20 -13.93 -3.16 -17.95
N GLY A 21 -15.05 -3.82 -18.31
CA GLY A 21 -15.08 -5.27 -18.58
C GLY A 21 -14.88 -6.13 -17.33
N ILE A 22 -14.76 -5.53 -16.12
CA ILE A 22 -14.46 -6.24 -14.89
C ILE A 22 -15.77 -6.56 -14.12
N PRO A 23 -16.09 -7.84 -13.90
CA PRO A 23 -17.24 -8.21 -13.10
C PRO A 23 -16.99 -7.90 -11.62
N THR A 24 -17.90 -7.16 -11.00
CA THR A 24 -17.83 -6.77 -9.59
C THR A 24 -19.04 -7.31 -8.81
N SER A 25 -18.93 -7.35 -7.48
CA SER A 25 -20.03 -7.63 -6.58
C SER A 25 -20.25 -6.43 -5.65
N VAL A 26 -21.49 -6.20 -5.24
CA VAL A 26 -21.87 -5.09 -4.36
C VAL A 26 -22.53 -5.64 -3.10
N GLY A 27 -21.99 -5.26 -1.94
CA GLY A 27 -22.58 -5.56 -0.63
C GLY A 27 -23.08 -4.28 0.03
N ILE A 28 -24.31 -4.28 0.49
CA ILE A 28 -24.97 -3.13 1.13
C ILE A 28 -25.36 -3.54 2.55
N ALA A 29 -25.01 -2.73 3.55
CA ALA A 29 -25.39 -2.91 4.94
C ALA A 29 -25.21 -1.61 5.73
N CYS A 30 -25.67 -1.59 7.00
CA CYS A 30 -25.61 -0.41 7.86
C CYS A 30 -24.20 -0.03 8.33
N THR A 31 -23.22 -0.96 8.29
CA THR A 31 -21.82 -0.68 8.66
C THR A 31 -20.85 -1.14 7.58
N LYS A 32 -19.63 -0.62 7.58
CA LYS A 32 -18.59 -1.00 6.62
C LYS A 32 -18.24 -2.48 6.71
N THR A 33 -18.12 -3.03 7.93
CA THR A 33 -17.79 -4.44 8.12
C THR A 33 -18.94 -5.35 7.64
N LEU A 34 -20.19 -5.04 7.95
CA LEU A 34 -21.33 -5.79 7.43
C LEU A 34 -21.48 -5.67 5.91
N SER A 35 -21.15 -4.50 5.32
CA SER A 35 -21.13 -4.35 3.85
C SER A 35 -20.03 -5.22 3.21
N LYS A 36 -18.89 -5.39 3.86
CA LYS A 36 -17.85 -6.32 3.39
C LYS A 36 -18.28 -7.78 3.49
N VAL A 37 -19.00 -8.16 4.57
CA VAL A 37 -19.61 -9.49 4.69
C VAL A 37 -20.64 -9.71 3.55
N ALA A 38 -21.54 -8.75 3.33
CA ALA A 38 -22.51 -8.81 2.25
C ALA A 38 -21.84 -8.96 0.87
N ASN A 39 -20.78 -8.21 0.62
CA ASN A 39 -20.02 -8.28 -0.63
C ASN A 39 -19.35 -9.65 -0.83
N HIS A 40 -18.75 -10.22 0.22
CA HIS A 40 -18.15 -11.55 0.19
C HIS A 40 -19.19 -12.62 -0.15
N ILE A 41 -20.37 -12.57 0.50
CA ILE A 41 -21.48 -13.49 0.24
C ILE A 41 -21.97 -13.31 -1.21
N ALA A 42 -22.17 -12.05 -1.67
CA ALA A 42 -22.60 -11.76 -3.04
C ALA A 42 -21.65 -12.35 -4.10
N LYS A 43 -20.36 -12.38 -3.80
CA LYS A 43 -19.33 -12.97 -4.67
C LYS A 43 -19.39 -14.49 -4.65
N LYS A 44 -19.49 -15.12 -3.47
CA LYS A 44 -19.55 -16.59 -3.31
C LYS A 44 -20.82 -17.19 -3.92
N GLU A 45 -21.96 -16.59 -3.65
CA GLU A 45 -23.28 -17.05 -4.15
C GLU A 45 -23.54 -16.62 -5.60
N LYS A 46 -22.63 -15.89 -6.25
CA LYS A 46 -22.81 -15.32 -7.59
C LYS A 46 -24.04 -14.42 -7.74
N ALA A 47 -24.61 -13.97 -6.63
CA ALA A 47 -25.83 -13.14 -6.60
C ALA A 47 -25.60 -11.73 -7.16
N GLY A 48 -24.33 -11.29 -7.22
CA GLY A 48 -23.92 -9.99 -7.75
C GLY A 48 -24.18 -8.82 -6.80
N VAL A 49 -25.37 -8.72 -6.21
CA VAL A 49 -25.73 -7.67 -5.24
C VAL A 49 -26.46 -8.28 -4.06
N ILE A 50 -26.00 -8.02 -2.85
CA ILE A 50 -26.69 -8.42 -1.61
C ILE A 50 -26.85 -7.20 -0.71
N HIS A 51 -28.06 -7.01 -0.20
CA HIS A 51 -28.39 -6.10 0.89
C HIS A 51 -28.57 -6.91 2.17
N LEU A 52 -27.69 -6.70 3.14
CA LEU A 52 -27.70 -7.41 4.42
C LEU A 52 -28.46 -6.58 5.46
N ASN A 53 -29.77 -6.77 5.54
CA ASN A 53 -30.66 -6.08 6.47
C ASN A 53 -31.55 -7.04 7.27
N THR A 54 -31.72 -8.29 6.80
CA THR A 54 -32.50 -9.35 7.45
C THR A 54 -31.64 -10.59 7.60
N ASN A 55 -31.97 -11.43 8.59
CA ASN A 55 -31.32 -12.71 8.87
C ASN A 55 -29.78 -12.57 9.00
N ILE A 56 -29.33 -11.41 9.58
CA ILE A 56 -27.90 -11.08 9.72
C ILE A 56 -27.20 -12.18 10.51
N ASP A 57 -27.77 -12.61 11.63
CA ASP A 57 -27.15 -13.58 12.54
C ASP A 57 -26.92 -14.95 11.90
N GLU A 58 -27.88 -15.44 11.12
CA GLU A 58 -27.74 -16.70 10.38
C GLU A 58 -26.61 -16.64 9.35
N LYS A 59 -26.47 -15.51 8.67
CA LYS A 59 -25.37 -15.30 7.73
C LYS A 59 -24.04 -15.16 8.42
N LEU A 60 -23.98 -14.49 9.57
CA LEU A 60 -22.76 -14.35 10.37
C LEU A 60 -22.31 -15.69 10.98
N LYS A 61 -23.24 -16.59 11.37
CA LYS A 61 -22.90 -17.94 11.84
C LYS A 61 -22.20 -18.78 10.76
N LYS A 62 -22.55 -18.57 9.49
CA LYS A 62 -21.94 -19.25 8.34
C LYS A 62 -20.70 -18.55 7.80
N PHE A 63 -20.32 -17.39 8.36
CA PHE A 63 -19.22 -16.57 7.88
C PHE A 63 -17.95 -16.81 8.71
N PRO A 64 -16.91 -17.47 8.15
CA PRO A 64 -15.71 -17.80 8.88
C PRO A 64 -15.01 -16.56 9.44
N ILE A 65 -14.37 -16.71 10.61
CA ILE A 65 -13.70 -15.59 11.28
C ILE A 65 -12.53 -15.02 10.47
N GLU A 66 -11.80 -15.84 9.73
CA GLU A 66 -10.70 -15.42 8.87
C GLU A 66 -11.11 -14.57 7.66
N ASP A 67 -12.37 -14.67 7.24
CA ASP A 67 -12.94 -13.91 6.13
C ASP A 67 -13.45 -12.52 6.60
N VAL A 68 -13.51 -12.28 7.91
CA VAL A 68 -13.96 -10.99 8.47
C VAL A 68 -12.92 -9.92 8.18
N TRP A 69 -13.38 -8.80 7.61
CA TRP A 69 -12.50 -7.67 7.29
C TRP A 69 -11.77 -7.15 8.52
N GLY A 70 -10.45 -7.07 8.43
CA GLY A 70 -9.58 -6.70 9.55
C GLY A 70 -9.04 -7.89 10.35
N VAL A 71 -9.51 -9.11 10.11
CA VAL A 71 -9.00 -10.33 10.74
C VAL A 71 -7.95 -10.98 9.84
N GLY A 72 -6.68 -10.79 10.17
CA GLY A 72 -5.57 -11.43 9.48
C GLY A 72 -5.19 -12.79 10.11
N LYS A 73 -4.22 -13.51 9.50
CA LYS A 73 -3.79 -14.85 9.94
C LYS A 73 -3.44 -14.98 11.43
N GLN A 74 -2.88 -13.95 12.05
CA GLN A 74 -2.54 -14.02 13.48
C GLN A 74 -3.78 -13.84 14.36
N LEU A 75 -4.67 -12.91 13.99
CA LEU A 75 -5.91 -12.68 14.71
C LEU A 75 -6.87 -13.87 14.56
N SER A 76 -6.96 -14.50 13.38
CA SER A 76 -7.79 -15.70 13.21
C SER A 76 -7.31 -16.84 14.09
N LYS A 77 -5.98 -17.09 14.18
CA LYS A 77 -5.42 -18.07 15.12
C LYS A 77 -5.76 -17.75 16.58
N PHE A 78 -5.69 -16.47 16.97
CA PHE A 78 -6.06 -16.05 18.32
C PHE A 78 -7.54 -16.31 18.59
N TYR A 79 -8.42 -15.97 17.65
CA TYR A 79 -9.87 -16.20 17.80
C TYR A 79 -10.21 -17.69 17.88
N TYR A 80 -9.65 -18.53 17.00
CA TYR A 80 -9.85 -19.97 17.05
C TYR A 80 -9.41 -20.59 18.38
N LYS A 81 -8.28 -20.15 18.94
CA LYS A 81 -7.80 -20.61 20.27
C LYS A 81 -8.80 -20.26 21.40
N ASN A 82 -9.63 -19.27 21.19
CA ASN A 82 -10.66 -18.82 22.16
C ASN A 82 -12.08 -19.23 21.75
N ASN A 83 -12.21 -20.28 20.93
CA ASN A 83 -13.48 -20.83 20.46
C ASN A 83 -14.38 -19.85 19.67
N ILE A 84 -13.78 -18.85 19.03
CA ILE A 84 -14.44 -17.90 18.14
C ILE A 84 -14.14 -18.33 16.71
N SER A 85 -15.08 -19.00 16.05
CA SER A 85 -14.89 -19.62 14.74
C SER A 85 -15.53 -18.83 13.59
N ASN A 86 -16.48 -17.99 13.88
CA ASN A 86 -17.27 -17.27 12.88
C ASN A 86 -17.55 -15.82 13.31
N ALA A 87 -18.12 -15.04 12.39
CA ALA A 87 -18.41 -13.63 12.64
C ALA A 87 -19.51 -13.43 13.71
N TYR A 88 -20.42 -14.38 13.88
CA TYR A 88 -21.45 -14.34 14.92
C TYR A 88 -20.84 -14.51 16.32
N ASP A 89 -19.88 -15.42 16.47
CA ASP A 89 -19.18 -15.58 17.74
C ASP A 89 -18.49 -14.26 18.12
N LEU A 90 -17.74 -13.63 17.18
CA LEU A 90 -17.07 -12.35 17.41
C LEU A 90 -18.06 -11.21 17.75
N LYS A 91 -19.23 -11.18 17.08
CA LYS A 91 -20.30 -10.24 17.37
C LYS A 91 -20.72 -10.27 18.85
N ASN A 92 -20.76 -11.45 19.46
CA ASN A 92 -21.29 -11.65 20.82
C ASN A 92 -20.23 -11.51 21.93
N VAL A 93 -18.95 -11.37 21.58
CA VAL A 93 -17.88 -11.17 22.60
C VAL A 93 -17.85 -9.74 23.11
N SER A 94 -17.56 -9.55 24.40
CA SER A 94 -17.48 -8.21 24.99
C SER A 94 -16.37 -7.36 24.36
N ASN A 95 -16.61 -6.06 24.19
CA ASN A 95 -15.63 -5.12 23.63
C ASN A 95 -14.34 -5.07 24.45
N THR A 96 -14.47 -5.16 25.79
CA THR A 96 -13.33 -5.13 26.71
C THR A 96 -12.42 -6.32 26.47
N TRP A 97 -12.99 -7.51 26.31
CA TRP A 97 -12.23 -8.72 26.02
C TRP A 97 -11.52 -8.63 24.66
N VAL A 98 -12.24 -8.22 23.61
CA VAL A 98 -11.63 -8.08 22.27
C VAL A 98 -10.51 -7.04 22.29
N LYS A 99 -10.73 -5.87 22.92
CA LYS A 99 -9.73 -4.82 23.01
C LYS A 99 -8.47 -5.28 23.76
N LYS A 100 -8.62 -6.05 24.84
CA LYS A 100 -7.51 -6.59 25.65
C LYS A 100 -6.72 -7.65 24.89
N GLY A 101 -7.41 -8.53 24.19
CA GLY A 101 -6.79 -9.66 23.45
C GLY A 101 -6.25 -9.28 22.07
N THR A 102 -6.70 -8.14 21.51
CA THR A 102 -6.29 -7.69 20.17
C THR A 102 -5.84 -6.22 20.18
N ASN A 103 -6.74 -5.32 19.80
CA ASN A 103 -6.53 -3.87 19.79
C ASN A 103 -7.86 -3.12 19.63
N VAL A 104 -7.80 -1.79 19.57
CA VAL A 104 -8.97 -0.92 19.37
C VAL A 104 -9.71 -1.23 18.04
N LEU A 105 -8.97 -1.55 16.97
CA LEU A 105 -9.58 -1.87 15.67
C LEU A 105 -10.38 -3.18 15.73
N GLY A 106 -9.89 -4.19 16.44
CA GLY A 106 -10.63 -5.44 16.65
C GLY A 106 -11.95 -5.20 17.40
N ALA A 107 -11.94 -4.35 18.44
CA ALA A 107 -13.17 -3.97 19.15
C ALA A 107 -14.14 -3.21 18.24
N LYS A 108 -13.66 -2.26 17.40
CA LYS A 108 -14.48 -1.59 16.39
C LYS A 108 -15.10 -2.57 15.41
N THR A 109 -14.34 -3.57 14.93
CA THR A 109 -14.85 -4.62 14.04
C THR A 109 -16.00 -5.39 14.70
N ALA A 110 -15.87 -5.79 15.98
CA ALA A 110 -16.94 -6.46 16.73
C ALA A 110 -18.18 -5.57 16.88
N MET A 111 -18.02 -4.27 17.14
CA MET A 111 -19.13 -3.30 17.21
C MET A 111 -19.83 -3.15 15.85
N GLU A 112 -19.08 -3.06 14.76
CA GLU A 112 -19.66 -2.98 13.43
C GLU A 112 -20.44 -4.23 13.02
N LEU A 113 -20.02 -5.42 13.44
CA LEU A 113 -20.80 -6.65 13.25
C LEU A 113 -22.13 -6.62 14.02
N ARG A 114 -22.26 -5.80 15.08
CA ARG A 114 -23.53 -5.55 15.80
C ARG A 114 -24.41 -4.50 15.14
N GLY A 115 -23.93 -3.87 14.05
CA GLY A 115 -24.64 -2.78 13.38
C GLY A 115 -24.34 -1.40 13.94
N ILE A 116 -23.34 -1.25 14.82
CA ILE A 116 -22.93 0.04 15.38
C ILE A 116 -21.81 0.62 14.51
N PRO A 117 -22.03 1.72 13.76
CA PRO A 117 -21.00 2.30 12.90
C PRO A 117 -19.86 2.91 13.75
N CYS A 118 -18.64 2.47 13.53
CA CYS A 118 -17.45 2.88 14.26
C CYS A 118 -16.30 3.34 13.36
N ILE A 119 -16.48 3.23 12.04
CA ILE A 119 -15.48 3.58 11.04
C ILE A 119 -16.09 4.63 10.12
N ASP A 120 -15.72 5.88 10.34
CA ASP A 120 -16.24 7.01 9.56
C ASP A 120 -15.79 6.97 8.09
N LEU A 121 -16.55 7.61 7.22
CA LEU A 121 -16.13 7.92 5.86
C LEU A 121 -15.05 9.01 5.93
N GLN A 122 -13.84 8.67 5.55
CA GLN A 122 -12.77 9.66 5.39
C GLN A 122 -12.94 10.35 4.04
N ILE A 123 -13.32 11.61 4.06
CA ILE A 123 -13.47 12.47 2.87
C ILE A 123 -12.10 13.02 2.48
N ASP A 124 -11.31 13.43 3.47
CA ASP A 124 -9.97 13.96 3.27
C ASP A 124 -8.91 12.87 3.53
N GLN A 125 -7.94 12.76 2.64
CA GLN A 125 -6.79 11.90 2.88
C GLN A 125 -5.86 12.57 3.89
N GLU A 126 -5.70 11.97 5.06
CA GLU A 126 -4.63 12.36 5.98
C GLU A 126 -3.27 12.25 5.28
N LYS A 127 -2.39 13.21 5.55
CA LYS A 127 -1.00 13.14 5.08
C LYS A 127 -0.33 11.85 5.51
N ARG A 128 0.53 11.32 4.66
CA ARG A 128 1.24 10.06 4.94
C ARG A 128 2.09 10.20 6.19
N LYS A 129 2.01 9.22 7.09
CA LYS A 129 2.93 9.09 8.24
C LYS A 129 4.25 8.44 7.85
N ASN A 130 4.22 7.58 6.83
CA ASN A 130 5.38 6.90 6.28
C ASN A 130 5.20 6.71 4.76
N CYS A 131 6.29 6.71 4.01
CA CYS A 131 6.31 6.42 2.58
C CYS A 131 7.19 5.20 2.30
N CYS A 132 6.58 4.06 1.97
CA CYS A 132 7.29 2.85 1.59
C CYS A 132 7.26 2.66 0.07
N VAL A 133 8.43 2.48 -0.54
CA VAL A 133 8.58 2.11 -1.94
C VAL A 133 9.44 0.86 -2.05
N SER A 134 8.86 -0.20 -2.57
CA SER A 134 9.55 -1.49 -2.75
C SER A 134 8.98 -2.25 -3.93
N ARG A 135 9.80 -3.11 -4.55
CA ARG A 135 9.36 -4.04 -5.59
C ARG A 135 10.08 -5.37 -5.44
N SER A 136 9.39 -6.44 -5.81
CA SER A 136 10.05 -7.72 -6.06
C SER A 136 10.74 -7.65 -7.41
N PHE A 137 11.87 -8.32 -7.51
CA PHE A 137 12.64 -8.39 -8.74
C PHE A 137 12.05 -9.42 -9.72
N GLY A 138 12.19 -9.19 -11.00
CA GLY A 138 11.77 -10.13 -12.06
C GLY A 138 12.66 -11.38 -12.12
N ARG A 139 13.91 -11.24 -11.69
CA ARG A 139 14.88 -12.31 -11.46
C ARG A 139 15.57 -12.10 -10.13
N LYS A 140 16.20 -13.12 -9.60
CA LYS A 140 16.99 -12.99 -8.36
C LYS A 140 18.24 -12.17 -8.62
N VAL A 141 18.50 -11.17 -7.80
CA VAL A 141 19.65 -10.29 -7.87
C VAL A 141 20.69 -10.73 -6.85
N LYS A 142 21.96 -10.84 -7.27
CA LYS A 142 23.08 -11.22 -6.40
C LYS A 142 24.11 -10.11 -6.28
N ASP A 143 24.23 -9.29 -7.32
CA ASP A 143 25.22 -8.25 -7.42
C ASP A 143 24.83 -7.02 -6.60
N LEU A 144 25.82 -6.40 -5.92
CA LEU A 144 25.61 -5.22 -5.10
C LEU A 144 25.23 -4.00 -5.96
N ASN A 145 25.91 -3.81 -7.09
CA ASN A 145 25.65 -2.65 -7.96
C ASN A 145 24.21 -2.67 -8.48
N GLU A 146 23.70 -3.84 -8.85
CA GLU A 146 22.33 -3.99 -9.31
C GLU A 146 21.30 -3.74 -8.18
N LEU A 147 21.63 -4.14 -6.93
CA LEU A 147 20.83 -3.80 -5.76
C LEU A 147 20.85 -2.29 -5.48
N GLU A 148 22.00 -1.65 -5.62
CA GLU A 148 22.16 -0.20 -5.47
C GLU A 148 21.28 0.54 -6.49
N GLU A 149 21.33 0.20 -7.77
CA GLU A 149 20.45 0.77 -8.80
C GLU A 149 18.98 0.67 -8.43
N SER A 150 18.56 -0.48 -7.89
CA SER A 150 17.17 -0.71 -7.48
C SER A 150 16.80 0.17 -6.28
N VAL A 151 17.65 0.25 -5.26
CA VAL A 151 17.45 1.06 -4.05
C VAL A 151 17.43 2.55 -4.39
N ILE A 152 18.34 3.02 -5.24
CA ILE A 152 18.38 4.39 -5.74
C ILE A 152 17.08 4.73 -6.48
N THR A 153 16.63 3.83 -7.36
CA THR A 153 15.34 4.02 -8.07
C THR A 153 14.16 4.09 -7.10
N HIS A 154 14.14 3.26 -6.04
CA HIS A 154 13.10 3.32 -5.03
C HIS A 154 13.18 4.59 -4.20
N CYS A 155 14.39 5.07 -3.92
CA CYS A 155 14.64 6.32 -3.20
C CYS A 155 14.12 7.53 -3.98
N LEU A 156 14.43 7.63 -5.28
CA LEU A 156 13.91 8.67 -6.16
C LEU A 156 12.38 8.71 -6.14
N ASN A 157 11.74 7.55 -6.29
CA ASN A 157 10.28 7.46 -6.29
C ASN A 157 9.63 7.81 -4.94
N ALA A 158 10.30 7.50 -3.83
CA ALA A 158 9.80 7.86 -2.50
C ALA A 158 9.97 9.35 -2.22
N ALA A 159 11.13 9.92 -2.60
CA ALA A 159 11.41 11.34 -2.47
C ALA A 159 10.42 12.19 -3.27
N GLU A 160 10.13 11.82 -4.53
CA GLU A 160 9.12 12.46 -5.36
C GLU A 160 7.74 12.47 -4.69
N LYS A 161 7.32 11.31 -4.13
CA LYS A 161 6.03 11.18 -3.45
C LYS A 161 5.89 12.05 -2.21
N ILE A 162 6.92 12.13 -1.36
CA ILE A 162 6.84 12.98 -0.16
C ILE A 162 6.92 14.45 -0.53
N ARG A 163 7.65 14.83 -1.60
CA ARG A 163 7.64 16.20 -2.11
C ARG A 163 6.29 16.61 -2.68
N ALA A 164 5.60 15.69 -3.37
CA ALA A 164 4.24 15.94 -3.87
C ALA A 164 3.21 16.18 -2.74
N ASP A 165 3.48 15.65 -1.54
CA ASP A 165 2.66 15.88 -0.35
C ASP A 165 3.19 17.05 0.52
N ASP A 166 4.18 17.83 0.04
CA ASP A 166 4.89 18.88 0.78
C ASP A 166 5.47 18.39 2.11
N GLN A 167 6.05 17.18 2.12
CA GLN A 167 6.62 16.55 3.29
C GLN A 167 8.14 16.34 3.17
N ILE A 168 8.81 16.27 4.35
CA ILE A 168 10.21 15.91 4.52
C ILE A 168 10.32 14.72 5.47
N ALA A 169 11.35 13.88 5.28
CA ALA A 169 11.59 12.71 6.11
C ALA A 169 12.76 12.96 7.08
N LYS A 170 12.63 12.47 8.32
CA LYS A 170 13.72 12.45 9.30
C LYS A 170 14.48 11.14 9.32
N THR A 171 13.86 10.03 8.90
CA THR A 171 14.50 8.71 8.92
C THR A 171 14.33 8.00 7.58
N ILE A 172 15.36 7.26 7.20
CA ILE A 172 15.34 6.38 6.04
C ILE A 172 15.70 4.95 6.46
N THR A 173 14.87 4.00 6.09
CA THR A 173 15.14 2.57 6.29
C THR A 173 15.28 1.90 4.94
N VAL A 174 16.38 1.17 4.74
CA VAL A 174 16.58 0.29 3.59
C VAL A 174 16.40 -1.14 4.04
N PHE A 175 15.74 -1.96 3.24
CA PHE A 175 15.60 -3.38 3.50
C PHE A 175 15.79 -4.20 2.23
N ILE A 176 16.37 -5.38 2.42
CA ILE A 176 16.57 -6.39 1.38
C ILE A 176 16.14 -7.76 1.92
N ARG A 177 15.61 -8.60 1.05
CA ARG A 177 15.25 -9.96 1.43
C ARG A 177 15.31 -10.95 0.26
N THR A 178 15.61 -12.20 0.58
CA THR A 178 15.47 -13.35 -0.32
C THR A 178 14.01 -13.82 -0.36
N SER A 179 13.70 -14.80 -1.20
CA SER A 179 12.36 -15.41 -1.24
C SER A 179 12.12 -16.30 -0.01
N PRO A 180 11.03 -16.10 0.75
CA PRO A 180 10.67 -16.99 1.84
C PRO A 180 10.13 -18.36 1.35
N PHE A 181 9.81 -18.46 0.05
CA PHE A 181 9.23 -19.68 -0.56
C PHE A 181 10.26 -20.57 -1.23
N ASP A 182 11.52 -20.15 -1.30
CA ASP A 182 12.60 -20.92 -1.90
C ASP A 182 13.20 -21.88 -0.86
N LYS A 183 12.71 -23.12 -0.85
CA LYS A 183 13.17 -24.16 0.09
C LYS A 183 14.63 -24.59 -0.12
N ASN A 184 15.18 -24.34 -1.31
CA ASN A 184 16.53 -24.76 -1.67
C ASN A 184 17.62 -23.75 -1.30
N ARG A 185 17.25 -22.56 -0.75
CA ARG A 185 18.20 -21.50 -0.41
C ARG A 185 17.95 -20.96 0.98
N ARG A 186 19.04 -20.55 1.62
CA ARG A 186 18.94 -19.90 2.94
C ARG A 186 18.13 -18.60 2.84
N TYR A 187 17.14 -18.48 3.71
CA TYR A 187 16.40 -17.23 3.86
C TYR A 187 17.28 -16.18 4.54
N TYR A 188 17.29 -14.98 3.97
CA TYR A 188 17.92 -13.80 4.54
C TYR A 188 17.00 -12.60 4.38
N SER A 189 16.80 -11.88 5.47
CA SER A 189 16.08 -10.61 5.49
C SER A 189 16.75 -9.70 6.50
N ASN A 190 17.11 -8.51 6.05
CA ASN A 190 17.72 -7.52 6.93
C ASN A 190 17.27 -6.11 6.53
N SER A 191 17.35 -5.18 7.49
CA SER A 191 17.04 -3.77 7.31
C SER A 191 17.95 -2.91 8.16
N LYS A 192 18.25 -1.70 7.66
CA LYS A 192 19.00 -0.68 8.38
C LYS A 192 18.25 0.63 8.33
N THR A 193 18.07 1.25 9.47
CA THR A 193 17.51 2.59 9.61
C THR A 193 18.62 3.57 9.90
N ILE A 194 18.61 4.72 9.23
CA ILE A 194 19.51 5.84 9.45
C ILE A 194 18.66 7.07 9.77
N ASP A 195 18.99 7.74 10.86
CA ASP A 195 18.45 9.05 11.19
C ASP A 195 19.22 10.12 10.43
N LEU A 196 18.47 10.93 9.69
CA LEU A 196 19.05 12.03 8.91
C LEU A 196 19.38 13.18 9.86
N ALA A 197 20.57 13.75 9.71
CA ALA A 197 21.01 14.90 10.52
C ALA A 197 20.02 16.07 10.41
N ILE A 198 19.52 16.31 9.20
CA ILE A 198 18.50 17.32 8.88
C ILE A 198 17.36 16.62 8.14
N PRO A 199 16.08 16.81 8.57
CA PRO A 199 14.95 16.29 7.82
C PRO A 199 14.94 16.83 6.39
N THR A 200 14.79 15.95 5.39
CA THR A 200 14.93 16.34 4.00
C THR A 200 14.00 15.56 3.05
N SER A 201 13.68 16.14 1.91
CA SER A 201 13.13 15.47 0.73
C SER A 201 14.08 15.51 -0.48
N ASN A 202 15.32 15.94 -0.27
CA ASN A 202 16.34 15.97 -1.30
C ASN A 202 16.75 14.56 -1.69
N SER A 203 16.52 14.21 -2.95
CA SER A 203 16.82 12.86 -3.47
C SER A 203 18.29 12.49 -3.33
N ILE A 204 19.22 13.44 -3.49
CA ILE A 204 20.68 13.18 -3.43
C ILE A 204 21.08 12.78 -2.01
N GLU A 205 20.62 13.53 -1.01
CA GLU A 205 20.91 13.22 0.41
C GLU A 205 20.28 11.89 0.84
N LEU A 206 19.05 11.63 0.42
CA LEU A 206 18.38 10.37 0.70
C LEU A 206 19.12 9.19 0.06
N ILE A 207 19.57 9.32 -1.18
CA ILE A 207 20.34 8.28 -1.90
C ILE A 207 21.64 7.99 -1.19
N LYS A 208 22.42 9.00 -0.81
CA LYS A 208 23.67 8.83 -0.09
C LYS A 208 23.51 7.97 1.17
N ASN A 209 22.47 8.26 1.97
CA ASN A 209 22.17 7.50 3.16
C ASN A 209 21.60 6.10 2.85
N ALA A 210 20.81 5.97 1.78
CA ALA A 210 20.25 4.69 1.36
C ALA A 210 21.35 3.72 0.90
N VAL A 211 22.31 4.17 0.11
CA VAL A 211 23.46 3.36 -0.35
C VAL A 211 24.29 2.91 0.85
N LYS A 212 24.62 3.83 1.78
CA LYS A 212 25.31 3.47 3.02
C LYS A 212 24.57 2.38 3.81
N ALA A 213 23.26 2.54 3.99
CA ALA A 213 22.44 1.55 4.69
C ALA A 213 22.40 0.19 3.96
N LEU A 214 22.38 0.21 2.62
CA LEU A 214 22.41 -1.01 1.81
C LEU A 214 23.73 -1.76 1.97
N THR A 215 24.86 -1.06 1.92
CA THR A 215 26.19 -1.67 2.10
C THR A 215 26.31 -2.36 3.45
N ASP A 216 25.76 -1.77 4.53
CA ASP A 216 25.79 -2.35 5.87
C ASP A 216 25.00 -3.68 5.98
N ILE A 217 23.95 -3.87 5.17
CA ILE A 217 23.08 -5.03 5.26
C ILE A 217 23.30 -6.04 4.12
N TYR A 218 24.03 -5.69 3.10
CA TYR A 218 24.35 -6.59 2.00
C TYR A 218 25.22 -7.76 2.47
N LYS A 219 24.90 -8.94 1.99
CA LYS A 219 25.74 -10.15 2.17
C LYS A 219 25.97 -10.84 0.84
N TYR A 220 27.22 -11.08 0.52
CA TYR A 220 27.60 -11.81 -0.68
C TYR A 220 27.06 -13.26 -0.64
N GLY A 221 26.76 -13.80 -1.80
CA GLY A 221 26.28 -15.20 -1.94
C GLY A 221 24.77 -15.37 -1.81
N TYR A 222 24.02 -14.38 -1.36
CA TYR A 222 22.57 -14.44 -1.29
C TYR A 222 21.91 -14.01 -2.61
N ALA A 223 20.76 -14.62 -2.93
CA ALA A 223 19.96 -14.30 -4.11
C ALA A 223 18.71 -13.50 -3.69
N TYR A 224 18.81 -12.20 -3.75
CA TYR A 224 17.78 -11.29 -3.30
C TYR A 224 16.56 -11.30 -4.24
N GLN A 225 15.38 -11.29 -3.65
CA GLN A 225 14.10 -11.27 -4.36
C GLN A 225 13.40 -9.92 -4.27
N LYS A 226 13.71 -9.13 -3.25
CA LYS A 226 13.05 -7.84 -3.00
C LYS A 226 13.99 -6.87 -2.30
N ALA A 227 13.94 -5.63 -2.75
CA ALA A 227 14.50 -4.48 -2.04
C ALA A 227 13.45 -3.37 -1.90
N GLY A 228 13.68 -2.47 -0.96
CA GLY A 228 12.84 -1.30 -0.79
C GLY A 228 13.39 -0.34 0.23
N ILE A 229 12.76 0.84 0.26
CA ILE A 229 13.02 1.86 1.26
C ILE A 229 11.72 2.27 1.96
N ILE A 230 11.87 2.78 3.17
CA ILE A 230 10.81 3.40 3.95
C ILE A 230 11.34 4.75 4.43
N LEU A 231 10.66 5.82 4.05
CA LEU A 231 10.82 7.14 4.62
C LEU A 231 9.82 7.30 5.76
N SER A 232 10.29 7.62 6.95
CA SER A 232 9.45 7.72 8.16
C SER A 232 9.75 8.98 8.97
N ALA A 233 8.99 9.20 10.05
CA ALA A 233 8.97 10.46 10.77
C ALA A 233 8.77 11.65 9.82
N LEU A 234 7.76 11.54 8.93
CA LEU A 234 7.42 12.57 7.97
C LEU A 234 6.87 13.81 8.70
N LYS A 235 7.34 14.97 8.28
CA LYS A 235 6.88 16.29 8.76
C LYS A 235 6.52 17.16 7.57
N ASP A 236 5.70 18.18 7.79
CA ASP A 236 5.45 19.20 6.78
C ASP A 236 6.72 19.98 6.47
N ALA A 237 6.99 20.23 5.19
CA ALA A 237 8.19 20.93 4.74
C ALA A 237 8.29 22.38 5.30
N ASN A 238 7.14 22.97 5.65
CA ASN A 238 7.05 24.32 6.24
C ASN A 238 7.29 24.33 7.77
N GLN A 239 7.25 23.16 8.42
CA GLN A 239 7.51 23.01 9.87
C GLN A 239 8.97 22.63 10.16
N ASN A 240 9.85 22.89 9.21
CA ASN A 240 11.27 22.63 9.45
C ASN A 240 11.78 23.58 10.52
N ASP A 241 12.18 23.05 11.67
CA ASP A 241 12.92 23.78 12.69
C ASP A 241 14.18 24.33 12.00
N GLN A 242 14.15 25.60 11.62
CA GLN A 242 15.27 26.27 10.97
C GLN A 242 16.43 26.29 11.95
N ASN A 243 17.35 25.34 11.81
CA ASN A 243 18.63 25.48 12.44
C ASN A 243 19.30 26.72 11.86
N LEU A 244 19.59 27.69 12.72
CA LEU A 244 20.22 28.98 12.39
C LEU A 244 21.49 28.85 11.53
N LEU A 245 22.08 27.63 11.47
CA LEU A 245 23.35 27.33 10.80
C LEU A 245 23.22 26.78 9.36
N THR A 246 22.00 26.58 8.82
CA THR A 246 21.85 25.94 7.50
C THR A 246 20.93 26.63 6.49
N PRO A 247 20.93 27.97 6.29
CA PRO A 247 19.90 28.63 5.51
C PRO A 247 20.12 28.67 3.99
N LEU A 248 21.32 28.59 3.46
CA LEU A 248 21.61 28.99 2.06
C LEU A 248 21.63 27.84 1.04
N LEU A 249 22.01 26.65 1.45
CA LEU A 249 22.11 25.47 0.55
C LEU A 249 20.73 24.83 0.24
N GLU A 250 19.78 24.96 1.15
CA GLU A 250 18.42 24.37 0.99
C GLU A 250 17.63 24.98 -0.17
N ASN A 251 17.73 26.27 -0.43
CA ASN A 251 16.94 26.94 -1.46
C ASN A 251 17.34 26.52 -2.88
N LYS A 252 18.64 26.34 -3.14
CA LYS A 252 19.14 25.87 -4.46
C LYS A 252 18.73 24.43 -4.69
N SER A 253 18.84 23.60 -3.67
CA SER A 253 18.47 22.20 -3.71
C SER A 253 16.95 22.00 -3.94
N LYS A 254 16.10 22.75 -3.23
CA LYS A 254 14.65 22.73 -3.43
C LYS A 254 14.25 23.12 -4.86
N LYS A 255 14.88 24.15 -5.42
CA LYS A 255 14.65 24.58 -6.81
C LYS A 255 15.05 23.49 -7.82
N LEU A 256 16.20 22.83 -7.60
CA LEU A 256 16.66 21.73 -8.45
C LEU A 256 15.67 20.55 -8.41
N MET A 257 15.24 20.11 -7.22
CA MET A 257 14.28 19.01 -7.10
C MET A 257 12.95 19.33 -7.77
N LYS A 258 12.43 20.56 -7.62
CA LYS A 258 11.21 21.02 -8.31
C LYS A 258 11.37 20.99 -9.83
N ALA A 259 12.51 21.41 -10.36
CA ALA A 259 12.79 21.40 -11.81
C ALA A 259 12.82 19.95 -12.35
N ILE A 260 13.46 19.02 -11.62
CA ILE A 260 13.49 17.60 -11.98
C ILE A 260 12.09 17.01 -11.96
N ASP A 261 11.32 17.23 -10.88
CA ASP A 261 9.97 16.71 -10.74
C ASP A 261 9.04 17.28 -11.84
N TYR A 262 9.12 18.57 -12.13
CA TYR A 262 8.37 19.21 -13.22
C TYR A 262 8.70 18.58 -14.58
N THR A 263 9.97 18.39 -14.88
CA THR A 263 10.41 17.78 -16.16
C THR A 263 9.91 16.35 -16.27
N ASN A 264 10.04 15.55 -15.22
CA ASN A 264 9.57 14.16 -15.20
C ASN A 264 8.03 14.04 -15.29
N THR A 265 7.30 15.02 -14.78
CA THR A 265 5.83 15.07 -14.92
C THR A 265 5.44 15.43 -16.35
N LYS A 266 6.15 16.39 -16.98
CA LYS A 266 5.81 16.90 -18.31
C LYS A 266 6.23 15.95 -19.45
N TYR A 267 7.43 15.37 -19.35
CA TYR A 267 8.04 14.58 -20.45
C TYR A 267 8.05 13.07 -20.19
N GLY A 268 7.45 12.65 -19.07
CA GLY A 268 7.36 11.25 -18.70
C GLY A 268 8.38 10.86 -17.62
N ARG A 269 8.03 9.80 -16.92
CA ARG A 269 8.77 9.34 -15.74
C ARG A 269 10.20 8.94 -16.10
N TYR A 270 11.17 9.48 -15.40
CA TYR A 270 12.61 9.30 -15.62
C TYR A 270 13.18 9.98 -16.88
N ALA A 271 12.50 11.00 -17.44
CA ALA A 271 13.10 11.86 -18.48
C ALA A 271 14.42 12.45 -18.01
N ILE A 272 14.48 12.84 -16.73
CA ILE A 272 15.74 13.16 -16.01
C ILE A 272 15.86 12.21 -14.83
N SER A 273 17.02 11.56 -14.69
CA SER A 273 17.34 10.67 -13.59
C SER A 273 18.79 10.83 -13.15
N ILE A 274 19.12 10.38 -11.94
CA ILE A 274 20.49 10.32 -11.44
C ILE A 274 21.20 9.14 -12.11
N ALA A 275 22.41 9.36 -12.64
CA ALA A 275 23.17 8.35 -13.38
C ALA A 275 23.36 7.03 -12.62
N GLN A 276 23.57 7.10 -11.31
CA GLN A 276 23.69 5.91 -10.45
C GLN A 276 22.43 5.02 -10.40
N ALA A 277 21.27 5.50 -10.87
CA ALA A 277 20.06 4.68 -10.98
C ALA A 277 20.11 3.66 -12.12
N GLY A 278 21.17 3.69 -12.96
CA GLY A 278 21.34 2.84 -14.12
C GLY A 278 20.37 3.14 -15.27
N LEU A 279 20.78 2.85 -16.48
CA LEU A 279 19.93 2.99 -17.68
C LEU A 279 19.14 1.71 -17.94
N SER A 280 19.78 0.54 -17.85
CA SER A 280 19.17 -0.77 -18.05
C SER A 280 18.73 -1.36 -16.72
N LYS A 281 17.41 -1.37 -16.46
CA LYS A 281 16.87 -1.89 -15.19
C LYS A 281 16.50 -3.37 -15.32
N GLY A 282 17.51 -4.24 -15.58
CA GLY A 282 17.35 -5.69 -15.75
C GLY A 282 16.73 -6.43 -14.56
N TRP A 283 16.78 -5.81 -13.37
CA TRP A 283 16.13 -6.30 -12.15
C TRP A 283 14.61 -6.08 -12.10
N LYS A 284 14.05 -5.20 -12.96
CA LYS A 284 12.61 -4.92 -12.95
C LYS A 284 11.79 -6.18 -13.23
N MET A 285 10.59 -6.21 -12.65
CA MET A 285 9.60 -7.24 -12.96
C MET A 285 9.22 -7.18 -14.44
N ARG A 286 9.23 -8.33 -15.11
CA ARG A 286 8.79 -8.47 -16.50
C ARG A 286 7.30 -8.19 -16.61
N ARG A 287 6.89 -7.47 -17.64
CA ARG A 287 5.49 -7.15 -17.98
C ARG A 287 5.15 -7.71 -19.36
N GLU A 288 5.28 -9.01 -19.53
CA GLU A 288 5.11 -9.66 -20.84
C GLU A 288 3.63 -9.75 -21.26
N HIS A 289 2.70 -9.70 -20.29
CA HIS A 289 1.26 -9.80 -20.53
C HIS A 289 0.50 -8.52 -20.19
N SER A 290 1.13 -7.34 -20.32
CA SER A 290 0.39 -6.09 -20.17
C SER A 290 -0.49 -5.85 -21.41
N SER A 291 -1.69 -5.29 -21.21
CA SER A 291 -2.52 -4.85 -22.34
C SER A 291 -1.76 -3.79 -23.14
N LYS A 292 -1.93 -3.84 -24.47
CA LYS A 292 -1.36 -2.84 -25.38
C LYS A 292 -2.09 -1.49 -25.31
N ILE A 293 -3.30 -1.48 -24.74
CA ILE A 293 -4.15 -0.28 -24.63
C ILE A 293 -4.04 0.22 -23.19
N ASP A 294 -3.50 1.40 -23.02
CA ASP A 294 -3.47 2.12 -21.77
C ASP A 294 -4.67 3.05 -21.68
N THR A 295 -5.69 2.64 -20.91
CA THR A 295 -6.91 3.45 -20.69
C THR A 295 -6.67 4.67 -19.82
N ALA A 296 -5.46 4.83 -19.27
CA ALA A 296 -5.07 6.02 -18.50
C ALA A 296 -4.61 7.19 -19.40
N SER A 297 -4.43 6.96 -20.72
CA SER A 297 -4.05 7.99 -21.68
C SER A 297 -5.08 8.07 -22.80
N PHE A 298 -5.65 9.26 -23.04
CA PHE A 298 -6.57 9.49 -24.16
C PHE A 298 -5.92 9.24 -25.53
N ASP A 299 -4.61 9.47 -25.64
CA ASP A 299 -3.87 9.28 -26.89
C ASP A 299 -3.70 7.81 -27.28
N SER A 300 -3.84 6.89 -26.31
CA SER A 300 -3.74 5.45 -26.52
C SER A 300 -5.07 4.77 -26.82
N LEU A 301 -6.18 5.52 -26.79
CA LEU A 301 -7.49 4.98 -27.13
C LEU A 301 -7.59 4.66 -28.62
N PRO A 302 -8.28 3.56 -29.01
CA PRO A 302 -8.51 3.24 -30.42
C PRO A 302 -9.23 4.40 -31.10
N LYS A 303 -8.66 4.95 -32.15
CA LYS A 303 -9.33 5.93 -33.00
C LYS A 303 -10.33 5.20 -33.89
N ILE A 304 -11.60 5.54 -33.78
CA ILE A 304 -12.62 5.07 -34.72
C ILE A 304 -12.43 5.88 -36.00
N VAL A 305 -12.03 5.20 -37.06
CA VAL A 305 -12.06 5.79 -38.41
C VAL A 305 -13.49 5.60 -38.89
N VAL A 306 -14.23 6.71 -39.05
CA VAL A 306 -15.57 6.77 -39.62
C VAL A 306 -15.42 6.83 -41.14
#